data_004df9298f68b3785ff728a1e53e22ca
#
_entry.id   004df9298f68b3785ff728a1e53e22ca
#
_cell.length_a   1.000
_cell.length_b   1.000
_cell.length_c   1.000
_cell.angle_alpha   90.00
_cell.angle_beta   90.00
_cell.angle_gamma   90.00
#
_symmetry.space_group_name_H-M   'P 1'
#
loop_
_entity.id
_entity.type
_entity.pdbx_description
1 polymer ?
#
loop_
_entity_poly.entity_id
_entity_poly.type
_entity_poly.pdbx_seq_one_letter_code
_entity_poly.pdbx_strand_id
1 'polypeptide(L)' 'MPNSDLLPSLLSKIHENQLALEAAIMELSSWVEAHGSVVVADNVRGALDTIDRNEDFIKLTLAVLITPA' A
#
# COMPACT_ATOMS: atom_id res chain seq x y z
N MET A 1 9.38 -6.17 27.51
CA MET A 1 9.34 -5.58 26.15
C MET A 1 8.66 -4.24 26.16
N PRO A 2 9.33 -3.19 25.75
CA PRO A 2 8.69 -1.89 25.67
C PRO A 2 7.56 -1.92 24.63
N ASN A 3 6.41 -1.36 24.98
CA ASN A 3 5.28 -1.25 24.07
C ASN A 3 5.62 -0.38 22.85
N SER A 4 6.65 0.46 22.96
CA SER A 4 7.11 1.29 21.84
C SER A 4 7.57 0.51 20.62
N ASP A 5 7.94 -0.78 20.77
CA ASP A 5 8.34 -1.64 19.66
C ASP A 5 7.15 -2.29 18.95
N LEU A 6 6.00 -2.36 19.63
CA LEU A 6 4.82 -3.04 19.09
C LEU A 6 4.14 -2.23 17.99
N LEU A 7 4.03 -0.91 18.18
CA LEU A 7 3.34 -0.07 17.21
C LEU A 7 4.07 -0.02 15.87
N PRO A 8 5.39 0.24 15.82
CA PRO A 8 6.10 0.17 14.54
C PRO A 8 6.02 -1.21 13.88
N SER A 9 6.09 -2.29 14.66
CA SER A 9 5.95 -3.65 14.12
C SER A 9 4.59 -3.88 13.51
N LEU A 10 3.53 -3.44 14.19
CA LEU A 10 2.16 -3.56 13.68
C LEU A 10 1.99 -2.77 12.39
N LEU A 11 2.47 -1.52 12.36
CA LEU A 11 2.38 -0.67 11.20
C LEU A 11 3.15 -1.25 10.01
N SER A 12 4.30 -1.88 10.26
CA SER A 12 5.07 -2.55 9.21
C SER A 12 4.29 -3.71 8.59
N LYS A 13 3.57 -4.48 9.42
CA LYS A 13 2.74 -5.59 8.92
C LYS A 13 1.56 -5.09 8.13
N ILE A 14 0.92 -4.02 8.58
CA ILE A 14 -0.16 -3.38 7.82
C ILE A 14 0.35 -2.89 6.48
N HIS A 15 1.54 -2.29 6.47
CA HIS A 15 2.17 -1.82 5.23
C HIS A 15 2.46 -2.98 4.26
N GLU A 16 2.98 -4.10 4.77
CA GLU A 16 3.18 -5.31 3.94
C GLU A 16 1.87 -5.77 3.31
N ASN A 17 0.78 -5.77 4.09
CA ASN A 17 -0.54 -6.14 3.58
C ASN A 17 -1.01 -5.18 2.49
N GLN A 18 -0.77 -3.89 2.64
CA GLN A 18 -1.11 -2.90 1.63
C GLN A 18 -0.35 -3.14 0.32
N LEU A 19 0.91 -3.47 0.40
CA LEU A 19 1.71 -3.80 -0.79
C LEU A 19 1.18 -5.03 -1.52
N ALA A 20 0.81 -6.06 -0.78
CA ALA A 20 0.24 -7.29 -1.35
C ALA A 20 -1.10 -7.03 -2.02
N LEU A 21 -1.98 -6.28 -1.35
CA LEU A 21 -3.29 -5.91 -1.89
C LEU A 21 -3.15 -5.05 -3.15
N GLU A 22 -2.24 -4.08 -3.12
CA GLU A 22 -1.98 -3.21 -4.26
C GLU A 22 -1.53 -4.03 -5.49
N ALA A 23 -0.61 -4.96 -5.30
CA ALA A 23 -0.14 -5.83 -6.37
C ALA A 23 -1.28 -6.66 -6.96
N ALA A 24 -2.14 -7.24 -6.12
CA ALA A 24 -3.29 -8.02 -6.54
C ALA A 24 -4.30 -7.16 -7.32
N ILE A 25 -4.57 -5.95 -6.83
CA ILE A 25 -5.49 -5.03 -7.49
C ILE A 25 -4.96 -4.59 -8.85
N MET A 26 -3.66 -4.33 -8.95
CA MET A 26 -3.03 -3.96 -10.22
C MET A 26 -3.19 -5.07 -11.26
N GLU A 27 -2.99 -6.32 -10.87
CA GLU A 27 -3.16 -7.46 -11.76
C GLU A 27 -4.61 -7.61 -12.21
N LEU A 28 -5.56 -7.50 -11.28
CA LEU A 28 -6.99 -7.55 -11.58
C LEU A 28 -7.40 -6.40 -12.49
N SER A 29 -6.88 -5.20 -12.24
CA SER A 29 -7.15 -4.02 -13.06
C SER A 29 -6.72 -4.24 -14.52
N SER A 30 -5.54 -4.83 -14.72
CA SER A 30 -5.05 -5.15 -16.06
C SER A 30 -5.93 -6.17 -16.76
N TRP A 31 -6.41 -7.17 -16.02
CA TRP A 31 -7.33 -8.17 -16.55
C TRP A 31 -8.68 -7.53 -16.97
N VAL A 32 -9.24 -6.67 -16.11
CA VAL A 32 -10.49 -5.97 -16.39
C VAL A 32 -10.35 -5.08 -17.62
N GLU A 33 -9.24 -4.38 -17.77
CA GLU A 33 -8.97 -3.56 -18.96
C GLU A 33 -8.97 -4.39 -20.23
N ALA A 34 -8.34 -5.56 -20.20
CA ALA A 34 -8.21 -6.44 -21.34
C ALA A 34 -9.54 -7.13 -21.72
N HIS A 35 -10.42 -7.39 -20.74
CA HIS A 35 -11.61 -8.24 -20.92
C HIS A 35 -12.93 -7.51 -20.73
N GLY A 36 -12.92 -6.26 -20.33
CA GLY A 36 -14.17 -5.62 -19.98
C GLY A 36 -14.16 -4.12 -20.17
N SER A 37 -13.79 -3.38 -19.12
CA SER A 37 -14.07 -1.96 -19.04
C SER A 37 -12.82 -1.15 -18.80
N VAL A 38 -12.47 -0.33 -19.78
CA VAL A 38 -11.40 0.67 -19.64
C VAL A 38 -11.78 1.69 -18.55
N VAL A 39 -13.05 2.04 -18.46
CA VAL A 39 -13.54 3.00 -17.45
C VAL A 39 -13.32 2.47 -16.04
N VAL A 40 -13.67 1.20 -15.79
CA VAL A 40 -13.46 0.58 -14.48
C VAL A 40 -11.97 0.50 -14.17
N ALA A 41 -11.15 0.09 -15.12
CA ALA A 41 -9.71 0.02 -14.95
C ALA A 41 -9.11 1.40 -14.62
N ASP A 42 -9.54 2.45 -15.29
CA ASP A 42 -9.07 3.81 -15.02
C ASP A 42 -9.47 4.27 -13.63
N ASN A 43 -10.69 3.95 -13.18
CA ASN A 43 -11.14 4.28 -11.83
C ASN A 43 -10.31 3.57 -10.77
N VAL A 44 -9.98 2.31 -10.99
CA VAL A 44 -9.12 1.52 -10.08
C VAL A 44 -7.71 2.13 -10.04
N ARG A 45 -7.15 2.50 -11.18
CA ARG A 45 -5.83 3.14 -11.23
C ARG A 45 -5.81 4.47 -10.50
N GLY A 46 -6.87 5.25 -10.58
CA GLY A 46 -6.99 6.48 -9.81
C GLY A 46 -6.94 6.24 -8.31
N ALA A 47 -7.62 5.19 -7.84
CA ALA A 47 -7.54 4.78 -6.44
C ALA A 47 -6.13 4.31 -6.06
N LEU A 48 -5.48 3.55 -6.94
CA LEU A 48 -4.11 3.09 -6.70
C LEU A 48 -3.11 4.24 -6.60
N ASP A 49 -3.30 5.31 -7.36
CA ASP A 49 -2.44 6.50 -7.26
C ASP A 49 -2.47 7.11 -5.87
N THR A 50 -3.64 7.12 -5.22
CA THR A 50 -3.77 7.60 -3.84
C THR A 50 -2.98 6.70 -2.88
N ILE A 51 -3.10 5.40 -3.06
CA ILE A 51 -2.37 4.42 -2.25
C ILE A 51 -0.87 4.59 -2.44
N ASP A 52 -0.40 4.79 -3.66
CA ASP A 52 1.02 4.99 -3.97
C ASP A 52 1.58 6.22 -3.27
N ARG A 53 0.85 7.32 -3.29
CA ARG A 53 1.27 8.55 -2.62
C ARG A 53 1.35 8.37 -1.11
N ASN A 54 0.35 7.69 -0.53
CA ASN A 54 0.33 7.40 0.90
C ASN A 54 1.44 6.42 1.27
N GLU A 55 1.77 5.50 0.38
CA GLU A 55 2.84 4.53 0.60
C GLU A 55 4.19 5.19 0.80
N ASP A 56 4.51 6.20 0.01
CA ASP A 56 5.76 6.94 0.17
C ASP A 56 5.84 7.59 1.55
N PHE A 57 4.77 8.23 1.98
CA PHE A 57 4.68 8.81 3.32
C PHE A 57 4.82 7.75 4.40
N ILE A 58 4.13 6.62 4.24
CA ILE A 58 4.17 5.51 5.21
C ILE A 58 5.58 4.96 5.34
N LYS A 59 6.26 4.72 4.23
CA LYS A 59 7.63 4.19 4.21
C LYS A 59 8.59 5.12 4.94
N LEU A 60 8.53 6.41 4.64
CA LEU A 60 9.40 7.41 5.26
C LEU A 60 9.13 7.52 6.77
N THR A 61 7.85 7.53 7.15
CA THR A 61 7.45 7.63 8.54
C THR A 61 7.86 6.39 9.33
N LEU A 62 7.68 5.21 8.76
CA LEU A 62 8.12 3.96 9.39
C LEU A 62 9.62 3.93 9.59
N ALA A 63 10.39 4.41 8.62
CA ALA A 63 11.84 4.47 8.71
C ALA A 63 12.26 5.33 9.91
N VAL A 64 11.57 6.45 10.15
CA VAL A 64 11.82 7.30 11.31
C VAL A 64 11.43 6.59 12.61
N LEU A 65 10.28 5.91 12.63
CA LEU A 65 9.78 5.26 13.84
C LEU A 65 10.65 4.09 14.30
N ILE A 66 11.26 3.37 13.38
CA ILE A 66 12.08 2.19 13.70
C ILE A 66 13.57 2.51 13.80
N THR A 67 13.97 3.73 13.49
CA THR A 67 15.37 4.14 13.61
C THR A 67 15.67 4.39 15.09
N PRO A 68 16.76 3.82 15.63
CA PRO A 68 17.16 4.11 17.02
C PRO A 68 17.47 5.58 17.22
N ALA A 69 17.09 6.06 18.38
CA ALA A 69 17.37 7.45 18.74
C ALA A 69 18.87 7.70 18.95
#